data_384af5310d9d8ee0c3be3945cc20fa92
#
_entry.id   384af5310d9d8ee0c3be3945cc20fa92
#
_cell.length_a   1.000
_cell.length_b   1.000
_cell.length_c   1.000
_cell.angle_alpha   90.00
_cell.angle_beta   90.00
_cell.angle_gamma   90.00
#
_symmetry.space_group_name_H-M   'P 1'
#
loop_
_entity.id
_entity.type
_entity.pdbx_description
1 polymer ?
#
loop_
_entity_poly.entity_id
_entity_poly.type
_entity_poly.pdbx_seq_one_letter_code
_entity_poly.pdbx_strand_id
1 'polypeptide(L)'
;DTAADAFAAGATTGEVAKALKRGAGDVTVTPIEEHHWTERYEALRRVTEAYKEKTGKNVHVFLANMGKIPQHKARADFSTSFLQVGAFEVHLNNGFQDDPDKPGSRWEKCVAALQAGTEDGQPYDCAVICSKDDTYPEDVPALAPMIKQACPDIRLFLAGAAPKELAAQYKEAGVDDFISVKANCYEILTALQKKKGMIE
;
A
#
# COMPACT_ATOMS: atom_id res chain seq x y z
N ASP A 1 16.14 42.35 -44.78
CA ASP A 1 17.09 41.75 -43.86
C ASP A 1 16.42 41.06 -42.69
N THR A 2 15.52 40.19 -43.03
CA THR A 2 14.73 39.51 -42.01
C THR A 2 14.88 38.00 -42.18
N ALA A 3 14.54 37.26 -41.17
CA ALA A 3 14.45 35.79 -41.26
C ALA A 3 13.52 35.36 -42.42
N ALA A 4 12.53 36.18 -42.75
CA ALA A 4 11.63 35.93 -43.86
C ALA A 4 12.35 35.96 -45.23
N ASP A 5 13.29 36.91 -45.43
CA ASP A 5 14.06 36.98 -46.67
C ASP A 5 15.00 35.77 -46.81
N ALA A 6 15.57 35.31 -45.68
CA ALA A 6 16.39 34.11 -45.67
C ALA A 6 15.56 32.83 -46.02
N PHE A 7 14.34 32.70 -45.52
CA PHE A 7 13.45 31.60 -45.86
C PHE A 7 13.02 31.66 -47.33
N ALA A 8 12.72 32.86 -47.86
CA ALA A 8 12.40 33.05 -49.26
C ALA A 8 13.58 32.70 -50.18
N ALA A 9 14.81 32.87 -49.71
CA ALA A 9 16.04 32.47 -50.39
C ALA A 9 16.39 30.96 -50.21
N GLY A 10 15.55 30.18 -49.51
CA GLY A 10 15.69 28.74 -49.36
C GLY A 10 16.45 28.30 -48.09
N ALA A 11 16.70 29.20 -47.15
CA ALA A 11 17.32 28.82 -45.89
C ALA A 11 16.39 27.94 -45.04
N THR A 12 16.97 26.94 -44.38
CA THR A 12 16.26 26.08 -43.44
C THR A 12 16.08 26.76 -42.09
N THR A 13 15.08 26.33 -41.32
CA THR A 13 14.85 26.80 -39.93
C THR A 13 16.11 26.66 -39.08
N GLY A 14 16.87 25.58 -39.25
CA GLY A 14 18.12 25.33 -38.52
C GLY A 14 19.20 26.35 -38.85
N GLU A 15 19.34 26.75 -40.14
CA GLU A 15 20.32 27.76 -40.56
C GLU A 15 19.96 29.15 -40.03
N VAL A 16 18.70 29.54 -40.08
CA VAL A 16 18.22 30.80 -39.52
C VAL A 16 18.44 30.84 -37.98
N ALA A 17 18.05 29.75 -37.31
CA ALA A 17 18.25 29.66 -35.85
C ALA A 17 19.73 29.72 -35.47
N LYS A 18 20.61 29.09 -36.24
CA LYS A 18 22.08 29.13 -36.01
C LYS A 18 22.64 30.55 -36.28
N ALA A 19 22.12 31.24 -37.28
CA ALA A 19 22.55 32.62 -37.59
C ALA A 19 22.09 33.61 -36.48
N LEU A 20 20.87 33.44 -35.95
CA LEU A 20 20.33 34.26 -34.88
C LEU A 20 21.08 34.04 -33.51
N LYS A 21 21.65 32.88 -33.30
CA LYS A 21 22.46 32.56 -32.13
C LYS A 21 23.92 33.01 -32.22
N ARG A 22 24.37 33.52 -33.42
CA ARG A 22 25.73 34.07 -33.55
C ARG A 22 25.90 35.29 -32.64
N GLY A 23 26.81 35.20 -31.69
CA GLY A 23 27.10 36.28 -30.74
C GLY A 23 26.36 36.16 -29.40
N ALA A 24 25.45 35.22 -29.25
CA ALA A 24 25.02 34.80 -27.91
C ALA A 24 26.20 34.05 -27.27
N GLY A 25 26.75 34.57 -26.20
CA GLY A 25 27.77 33.85 -25.41
C GLY A 25 27.21 32.51 -24.95
N ASP A 26 28.10 31.56 -24.71
CA ASP A 26 27.73 30.28 -24.13
C ASP A 26 27.17 30.52 -22.72
N VAL A 27 25.87 30.34 -22.57
CA VAL A 27 25.22 30.36 -21.27
C VAL A 27 25.17 28.92 -20.77
N THR A 28 25.99 28.64 -19.76
CA THR A 28 25.91 27.36 -19.05
C THR A 28 24.82 27.47 -18.00
N VAL A 29 23.79 26.70 -18.15
CA VAL A 29 22.71 26.52 -17.13
C VAL A 29 22.90 25.19 -16.45
N THR A 30 22.79 25.19 -15.13
CA THR A 30 22.66 23.94 -14.38
C THR A 30 21.30 23.35 -14.71
N PRO A 31 21.22 22.15 -15.29
CA PRO A 31 19.93 21.54 -15.58
C PRO A 31 19.16 21.30 -14.27
N ILE A 32 17.85 21.45 -14.35
CA ILE A 32 16.96 21.03 -13.27
C ILE A 32 17.01 19.50 -13.22
N GLU A 33 17.20 18.95 -12.03
CA GLU A 33 17.18 17.51 -11.82
C GLU A 33 15.79 16.96 -12.16
N GLU A 34 15.73 15.96 -13.02
CA GLU A 34 14.48 15.37 -13.45
C GLU A 34 13.98 14.37 -12.40
N HIS A 35 12.79 14.62 -11.84
CA HIS A 35 12.13 13.77 -10.87
C HIS A 35 10.73 13.41 -11.35
N HIS A 36 10.29 12.18 -11.09
CA HIS A 36 8.92 11.78 -11.32
C HIS A 36 8.21 11.40 -10.02
N TRP A 37 6.86 11.47 -10.05
CA TRP A 37 6.02 11.39 -8.84
C TRP A 37 6.14 10.06 -8.08
N THR A 38 6.45 8.97 -8.76
CA THR A 38 6.52 7.63 -8.18
C THR A 38 7.89 7.25 -7.63
N GLU A 39 8.92 8.08 -7.85
CA GLU A 39 10.32 7.80 -7.53
C GLU A 39 10.55 7.29 -6.09
N ARG A 40 9.87 7.92 -5.12
CA ARG A 40 9.96 7.51 -3.72
C ARG A 40 9.35 6.11 -3.48
N TYR A 41 8.25 5.79 -4.16
CA TYR A 41 7.62 4.48 -4.07
C TYR A 41 8.39 3.41 -4.82
N GLU A 42 9.04 3.76 -5.91
CA GLU A 42 9.94 2.85 -6.63
C GLU A 42 11.16 2.51 -5.79
N ALA A 43 11.74 3.50 -5.08
CA ALA A 43 12.84 3.25 -4.15
C ALA A 43 12.41 2.31 -3.01
N LEU A 44 11.22 2.54 -2.42
CA LEU A 44 10.65 1.67 -1.40
C LEU A 44 10.43 0.24 -1.94
N ARG A 45 9.90 0.11 -3.14
CA ARG A 45 9.66 -1.17 -3.78
C ARG A 45 10.96 -1.95 -4.03
N ARG A 46 12.01 -1.28 -4.52
CA ARG A 46 13.34 -1.89 -4.73
C ARG A 46 13.92 -2.45 -3.44
N VAL A 47 13.70 -1.80 -2.30
CA VAL A 47 14.13 -2.33 -0.99
C VAL A 47 13.48 -3.68 -0.69
N THR A 48 12.17 -3.80 -0.89
CA THR A 48 11.46 -5.07 -0.68
C THR A 48 11.96 -6.16 -1.64
N GLU A 49 12.11 -5.83 -2.91
CA GLU A 49 12.55 -6.76 -3.95
C GLU A 49 13.99 -7.26 -3.69
N ALA A 50 14.91 -6.36 -3.33
CA ALA A 50 16.28 -6.72 -2.97
C ALA A 50 16.35 -7.57 -1.69
N TYR A 51 15.51 -7.28 -0.69
CA TYR A 51 15.42 -8.08 0.52
C TYR A 51 14.90 -9.49 0.21
N LYS A 52 13.87 -9.60 -0.62
CA LYS A 52 13.32 -10.89 -1.07
C LYS A 52 14.36 -11.69 -1.84
N GLU A 53 15.08 -11.08 -2.77
CA GLU A 53 16.15 -11.73 -3.54
C GLU A 53 17.26 -12.27 -2.62
N LYS A 54 17.67 -11.49 -1.62
CA LYS A 54 18.74 -11.85 -0.68
C LYS A 54 18.34 -12.92 0.32
N THR A 55 17.09 -12.89 0.82
CA THR A 55 16.67 -13.69 1.99
C THR A 55 15.61 -14.74 1.69
N GLY A 56 14.96 -14.68 0.54
CA GLY A 56 13.77 -15.46 0.20
C GLY A 56 12.53 -15.06 0.99
N LYS A 57 12.58 -13.98 1.81
CA LYS A 57 11.50 -13.54 2.69
C LYS A 57 10.86 -12.26 2.17
N ASN A 58 9.57 -12.09 2.48
CA ASN A 58 8.82 -10.87 2.15
C ASN A 58 7.92 -10.47 3.34
N VAL A 59 7.24 -9.34 3.23
CA VAL A 59 6.12 -8.98 4.11
C VAL A 59 4.89 -9.73 3.64
N HIS A 60 4.35 -10.60 4.48
CA HIS A 60 3.12 -11.35 4.22
C HIS A 60 1.94 -10.68 4.89
N VAL A 61 0.91 -10.39 4.11
CA VAL A 61 -0.30 -9.70 4.53
C VAL A 61 -1.48 -10.66 4.55
N PHE A 62 -2.14 -10.76 5.70
CA PHE A 62 -3.40 -11.49 5.86
C PHE A 62 -4.61 -10.56 5.70
N LEU A 63 -5.56 -10.93 4.86
CA LEU A 63 -6.84 -10.23 4.78
C LEU A 63 -7.87 -10.91 5.68
N ALA A 64 -8.23 -10.27 6.77
CA ALA A 64 -9.32 -10.69 7.64
C ALA A 64 -10.67 -10.24 7.03
N ASN A 65 -11.06 -10.92 5.94
CA ASN A 65 -12.25 -10.61 5.17
C ASN A 65 -13.50 -11.12 5.89
N MET A 66 -14.35 -10.23 6.44
CA MET A 66 -15.54 -10.61 7.18
C MET A 66 -16.76 -10.68 6.28
N GLY A 67 -17.53 -11.78 6.44
CA GLY A 67 -18.77 -11.99 5.73
C GLY A 67 -18.62 -12.50 4.29
N LYS A 68 -19.68 -12.35 3.50
CA LYS A 68 -19.72 -12.76 2.10
C LYS A 68 -18.88 -11.84 1.21
N ILE A 69 -18.45 -12.32 0.05
CA ILE A 69 -17.62 -11.55 -0.92
C ILE A 69 -18.13 -10.12 -1.16
N PRO A 70 -19.44 -9.86 -1.41
CA PRO A 70 -19.90 -8.49 -1.61
C PRO A 70 -19.74 -7.56 -0.40
N GLN A 71 -19.54 -8.11 0.80
CA GLN A 71 -19.38 -7.33 2.03
C GLN A 71 -17.94 -6.80 2.18
N HIS A 72 -16.95 -7.60 1.83
CA HIS A 72 -15.54 -7.25 2.07
C HIS A 72 -14.76 -6.89 0.80
N LYS A 73 -15.23 -7.29 -0.39
CA LYS A 73 -14.40 -7.22 -1.62
C LYS A 73 -13.85 -5.82 -1.92
N ALA A 74 -14.65 -4.78 -1.84
CA ALA A 74 -14.17 -3.42 -2.15
C ALA A 74 -13.04 -2.96 -1.20
N ARG A 75 -13.13 -3.31 0.08
CA ARG A 75 -12.10 -2.99 1.08
C ARG A 75 -10.87 -3.89 0.92
N ALA A 76 -11.07 -5.16 0.61
CA ALA A 76 -9.98 -6.10 0.34
C ALA A 76 -9.19 -5.69 -0.91
N ASP A 77 -9.85 -5.35 -2.01
CA ASP A 77 -9.21 -4.91 -3.26
C ASP A 77 -8.40 -3.62 -3.05
N PHE A 78 -8.97 -2.64 -2.33
CA PHE A 78 -8.27 -1.41 -1.99
C PHE A 78 -7.03 -1.68 -1.13
N SER A 79 -7.17 -2.48 -0.08
CA SER A 79 -6.05 -2.82 0.82
C SER A 79 -4.96 -3.61 0.10
N THR A 80 -5.35 -4.51 -0.79
CA THR A 80 -4.44 -5.26 -1.65
C THR A 80 -3.62 -4.31 -2.52
N SER A 81 -4.28 -3.41 -3.25
CA SER A 81 -3.60 -2.44 -4.11
C SER A 81 -2.68 -1.53 -3.31
N PHE A 82 -3.13 -1.05 -2.14
CA PHE A 82 -2.36 -0.20 -1.25
C PHE A 82 -1.06 -0.86 -0.77
N LEU A 83 -1.13 -2.12 -0.34
CA LEU A 83 0.02 -2.85 0.22
C LEU A 83 0.95 -3.41 -0.87
N GLN A 84 0.41 -3.76 -2.04
CA GLN A 84 1.20 -4.17 -3.19
C GLN A 84 2.06 -3.05 -3.81
N VAL A 85 1.79 -1.78 -3.50
CA VAL A 85 2.70 -0.68 -3.84
C VAL A 85 4.10 -0.92 -3.27
N GLY A 86 4.19 -1.51 -2.08
CA GLY A 86 5.45 -1.89 -1.43
C GLY A 86 6.05 -3.23 -1.89
N ALA A 87 5.49 -3.87 -2.92
CA ALA A 87 5.82 -5.23 -3.35
C ALA A 87 5.60 -6.30 -2.25
N PHE A 88 4.65 -6.07 -1.33
CA PHE A 88 4.28 -7.02 -0.29
C PHE A 88 3.37 -8.12 -0.83
N GLU A 89 3.43 -9.30 -0.22
CA GLU A 89 2.62 -10.46 -0.62
C GLU A 89 1.29 -10.47 0.14
N VAL A 90 0.21 -10.19 -0.59
CA VAL A 90 -1.15 -10.16 -0.03
C VAL A 90 -1.85 -11.49 -0.32
N HIS A 91 -2.26 -12.18 0.74
CA HIS A 91 -2.92 -13.48 0.65
C HIS A 91 -4.43 -13.32 0.63
N LEU A 92 -5.02 -13.67 -0.52
CA LEU A 92 -6.45 -13.55 -0.77
C LEU A 92 -7.22 -14.74 -0.20
N ASN A 93 -8.46 -14.49 0.23
CA ASN A 93 -9.41 -15.53 0.66
C ASN A 93 -10.84 -15.13 0.32
N ASN A 94 -11.76 -16.08 0.43
CA ASN A 94 -13.18 -15.88 0.10
C ASN A 94 -14.00 -15.29 1.26
N GLY A 95 -13.35 -14.92 2.36
CA GLY A 95 -13.99 -14.37 3.54
C GLY A 95 -14.48 -15.40 4.54
N PHE A 96 -14.58 -14.93 5.80
CA PHE A 96 -14.99 -15.74 6.93
C PHE A 96 -16.45 -15.47 7.26
N GLN A 97 -17.25 -16.54 7.31
CA GLN A 97 -18.69 -16.50 7.57
C GLN A 97 -19.00 -17.39 8.76
N ASP A 98 -20.06 -17.03 9.49
CA ASP A 98 -20.56 -17.86 10.58
C ASP A 98 -21.13 -19.19 10.06
N ASP A 99 -20.98 -20.21 10.87
CA ASP A 99 -21.77 -21.42 10.71
C ASP A 99 -23.23 -21.12 11.05
N PRO A 100 -24.18 -21.78 10.37
CA PRO A 100 -25.63 -21.51 10.58
C PRO A 100 -26.04 -21.61 12.05
N ASP A 101 -25.44 -22.54 12.79
CA ASP A 101 -25.79 -22.85 14.17
C ASP A 101 -24.82 -22.23 15.20
N LYS A 102 -23.81 -21.46 14.75
CA LYS A 102 -22.79 -20.90 15.64
C LYS A 102 -22.46 -19.43 15.29
N PRO A 103 -23.28 -18.46 15.74
CA PRO A 103 -22.95 -17.04 15.61
C PRO A 103 -21.57 -16.70 16.19
N GLY A 104 -20.78 -15.89 15.51
CA GLY A 104 -19.43 -15.51 15.91
C GLY A 104 -18.33 -16.50 15.53
N SER A 105 -18.68 -17.67 14.95
CA SER A 105 -17.68 -18.65 14.49
C SER A 105 -16.77 -18.08 13.37
N ARG A 106 -17.21 -17.04 12.66
CA ARG A 106 -16.38 -16.33 11.67
C ARG A 106 -15.08 -15.76 12.24
N TRP A 107 -15.12 -15.30 13.47
CA TRP A 107 -13.94 -14.74 14.13
C TRP A 107 -12.93 -15.83 14.50
N GLU A 108 -13.41 -16.94 15.07
CA GLU A 108 -12.57 -18.11 15.39
C GLU A 108 -11.90 -18.69 14.13
N LYS A 109 -12.66 -18.83 13.05
CA LYS A 109 -12.12 -19.29 11.75
C LYS A 109 -11.07 -18.35 11.19
N CYS A 110 -11.29 -17.03 11.29
CA CYS A 110 -10.36 -16.03 10.85
C CYS A 110 -9.03 -16.10 11.63
N VAL A 111 -9.11 -16.20 12.95
CA VAL A 111 -7.91 -16.31 13.82
C VAL A 111 -7.19 -17.63 13.56
N ALA A 112 -7.89 -18.74 13.42
CA ALA A 112 -7.27 -20.02 13.10
C ALA A 112 -6.54 -19.99 11.74
N ALA A 113 -7.11 -19.36 10.73
CA ALA A 113 -6.46 -19.17 9.43
C ALA A 113 -5.23 -18.27 9.52
N LEU A 114 -5.29 -17.20 10.33
CA LEU A 114 -4.14 -16.32 10.58
C LEU A 114 -2.99 -17.09 11.24
N GLN A 115 -3.28 -17.91 12.26
CA GLN A 115 -2.29 -18.70 12.99
C GLN A 115 -1.67 -19.81 12.12
N ALA A 116 -2.42 -20.33 11.16
CA ALA A 116 -1.90 -21.34 10.23
C ALA A 116 -0.76 -20.79 9.34
N GLY A 117 -0.68 -19.48 9.16
CA GLY A 117 0.32 -18.85 8.30
C GLY A 117 0.01 -18.98 6.81
N THR A 118 1.00 -18.69 5.99
CA THR A 118 0.93 -18.88 4.53
C THR A 118 0.96 -20.36 4.15
N GLU A 119 0.70 -20.69 2.89
CA GLU A 119 0.81 -22.08 2.38
C GLU A 119 2.17 -22.69 2.64
N ASP A 120 3.23 -21.90 2.64
CA ASP A 120 4.61 -22.30 2.95
C ASP A 120 4.94 -22.26 4.45
N GLY A 121 3.93 -22.05 5.32
CA GLY A 121 4.09 -21.98 6.78
C GLY A 121 4.79 -20.73 7.31
N GLN A 122 4.89 -19.66 6.52
CA GLN A 122 5.46 -18.40 6.98
C GLN A 122 4.42 -17.62 7.81
N PRO A 123 4.83 -16.95 8.90
CA PRO A 123 3.92 -16.11 9.67
C PRO A 123 3.55 -14.85 8.87
N TYR A 124 2.34 -14.34 9.13
CA TYR A 124 1.92 -13.05 8.61
C TYR A 124 2.54 -11.91 9.44
N ASP A 125 2.99 -10.86 8.75
CA ASP A 125 3.58 -9.66 9.36
C ASP A 125 2.53 -8.62 9.73
N CYS A 126 1.45 -8.57 8.95
CA CYS A 126 0.31 -7.71 9.22
C CYS A 126 -1.01 -8.36 8.77
N ALA A 127 -2.10 -7.88 9.37
CA ALA A 127 -3.45 -8.25 9.01
C ALA A 127 -4.30 -7.01 8.74
N VAL A 128 -5.29 -7.13 7.86
CA VAL A 128 -6.23 -6.05 7.54
C VAL A 128 -7.65 -6.57 7.70
N ILE A 129 -8.43 -5.99 8.61
CA ILE A 129 -9.85 -6.29 8.75
C ILE A 129 -10.61 -5.58 7.62
N CYS A 130 -11.29 -6.36 6.79
CA CYS A 130 -12.02 -5.89 5.62
C CYS A 130 -13.49 -6.31 5.70
N SER A 131 -14.40 -5.32 5.76
CA SER A 131 -15.84 -5.51 5.67
C SER A 131 -16.52 -4.20 5.31
N LYS A 132 -17.84 -4.09 5.54
CA LYS A 132 -18.61 -2.85 5.43
C LYS A 132 -18.54 -2.05 6.72
N ASP A 133 -18.77 -0.73 6.60
CA ASP A 133 -18.74 0.18 7.75
C ASP A 133 -19.81 -0.17 8.80
N ASP A 134 -20.96 -0.72 8.39
CA ASP A 134 -22.06 -1.13 9.26
C ASP A 134 -21.78 -2.41 10.07
N THR A 135 -20.83 -3.22 9.67
CA THR A 135 -20.44 -4.44 10.40
C THR A 135 -19.26 -4.23 11.36
N TYR A 136 -18.44 -3.21 11.15
CA TYR A 136 -17.29 -2.94 11.99
C TYR A 136 -17.58 -2.72 13.48
N PRO A 137 -18.71 -2.10 13.90
CA PRO A 137 -19.04 -1.99 15.31
C PRO A 137 -19.21 -3.32 16.03
N GLU A 138 -19.56 -4.39 15.31
CA GLU A 138 -19.63 -5.76 15.84
C GLU A 138 -18.30 -6.51 15.64
N ASP A 139 -17.76 -6.48 14.42
CA ASP A 139 -16.61 -7.32 14.06
C ASP A 139 -15.31 -6.84 14.74
N VAL A 140 -15.04 -5.54 14.80
CA VAL A 140 -13.74 -5.04 15.27
C VAL A 140 -13.52 -5.28 16.76
N PRO A 141 -14.48 -4.95 17.67
CA PRO A 141 -14.30 -5.20 19.10
C PRO A 141 -14.19 -6.70 19.45
N ALA A 142 -14.81 -7.57 18.64
CA ALA A 142 -14.71 -9.02 18.86
C ALA A 142 -13.41 -9.60 18.30
N LEU A 143 -13.07 -9.27 17.04
CA LEU A 143 -11.97 -9.90 16.31
C LEU A 143 -10.60 -9.35 16.68
N ALA A 144 -10.46 -8.02 16.84
CA ALA A 144 -9.15 -7.39 17.03
C ALA A 144 -8.43 -7.89 18.30
N PRO A 145 -9.08 -8.01 19.47
CA PRO A 145 -8.44 -8.60 20.65
C PRO A 145 -8.03 -10.05 20.44
N MET A 146 -8.84 -10.84 19.74
CA MET A 146 -8.53 -12.25 19.45
C MET A 146 -7.29 -12.36 18.55
N ILE A 147 -7.17 -11.51 17.53
CA ILE A 147 -5.98 -11.45 16.67
C ILE A 147 -4.75 -11.06 17.49
N LYS A 148 -4.84 -10.03 18.33
CA LYS A 148 -3.72 -9.58 19.15
C LYS A 148 -3.31 -10.61 20.22
N GLN A 149 -4.24 -11.37 20.76
CA GLN A 149 -3.95 -12.48 21.65
C GLN A 149 -3.24 -13.63 20.94
N ALA A 150 -3.69 -13.97 19.73
CA ALA A 150 -3.12 -15.06 18.93
C ALA A 150 -1.75 -14.70 18.32
N CYS A 151 -1.57 -13.45 17.92
CA CYS A 151 -0.38 -12.93 17.27
C CYS A 151 -0.03 -11.53 17.83
N PRO A 152 0.61 -11.44 19.02
CA PRO A 152 0.82 -10.15 19.71
C PRO A 152 1.60 -9.12 18.89
N ASP A 153 2.55 -9.58 18.09
CA ASP A 153 3.44 -8.71 17.32
C ASP A 153 2.87 -8.31 15.96
N ILE A 154 1.69 -8.83 15.55
CA ILE A 154 1.13 -8.51 14.24
C ILE A 154 0.69 -7.04 14.16
N ARG A 155 0.97 -6.38 13.04
CA ARG A 155 0.38 -5.06 12.76
C ARG A 155 -1.04 -5.26 12.24
N LEU A 156 -2.01 -4.73 12.99
CA LEU A 156 -3.43 -4.88 12.65
C LEU A 156 -3.99 -3.57 12.10
N PHE A 157 -4.46 -3.63 10.88
CA PHE A 157 -5.10 -2.50 10.20
C PHE A 157 -6.60 -2.72 10.04
N LEU A 158 -7.35 -1.62 9.95
CA LEU A 158 -8.74 -1.61 9.54
C LEU A 158 -8.87 -0.95 8.17
N ALA A 159 -9.51 -1.62 7.22
CA ALA A 159 -9.78 -1.07 5.89
C ALA A 159 -10.92 -0.06 5.93
N GLY A 160 -10.60 1.21 5.71
CA GLY A 160 -11.55 2.33 5.71
C GLY A 160 -11.17 3.41 6.72
N ALA A 161 -11.96 4.47 6.74
CA ALA A 161 -11.84 5.56 7.72
C ALA A 161 -12.93 5.38 8.78
N ALA A 162 -12.54 5.14 10.02
CA ALA A 162 -13.51 5.08 11.13
C ALA A 162 -13.97 6.51 11.52
N PRO A 163 -15.25 6.71 11.89
CA PRO A 163 -15.68 7.90 12.61
C PRO A 163 -14.82 8.14 13.85
N LYS A 164 -14.62 9.42 14.23
CA LYS A 164 -13.73 9.78 15.35
C LYS A 164 -14.04 9.03 16.65
N GLU A 165 -15.35 8.88 16.94
CA GLU A 165 -15.84 8.22 18.15
C GLU A 165 -15.47 6.72 18.16
N LEU A 166 -15.55 6.06 17.01
CA LEU A 166 -15.24 4.64 16.88
C LEU A 166 -13.74 4.39 16.71
N ALA A 167 -13.00 5.35 16.16
CA ALA A 167 -11.56 5.18 15.92
C ALA A 167 -10.78 4.95 17.23
N ALA A 168 -11.13 5.67 18.30
CA ALA A 168 -10.54 5.46 19.62
C ALA A 168 -10.84 4.06 20.16
N GLN A 169 -12.10 3.64 20.10
CA GLN A 169 -12.55 2.32 20.52
C GLN A 169 -11.85 1.19 19.75
N TYR A 170 -11.70 1.35 18.45
CA TYR A 170 -11.02 0.35 17.61
C TYR A 170 -9.53 0.24 17.92
N LYS A 171 -8.88 1.38 18.24
CA LYS A 171 -7.48 1.37 18.70
C LYS A 171 -7.34 0.69 20.07
N GLU A 172 -8.25 0.94 20.98
CA GLU A 172 -8.28 0.25 22.29
C GLU A 172 -8.50 -1.25 22.11
N ALA A 173 -9.30 -1.68 21.13
CA ALA A 173 -9.49 -3.08 20.81
C ALA A 173 -8.25 -3.75 20.16
N GLY A 174 -7.25 -2.97 19.72
CA GLY A 174 -6.00 -3.49 19.19
C GLY A 174 -5.71 -3.15 17.72
N VAL A 175 -6.55 -2.32 17.07
CA VAL A 175 -6.25 -1.81 15.72
C VAL A 175 -5.12 -0.79 15.81
N ASP A 176 -4.02 -1.04 15.10
CA ASP A 176 -2.86 -0.14 15.11
C ASP A 176 -3.08 1.09 14.23
N ASP A 177 -3.70 0.94 13.03
CA ASP A 177 -3.92 2.04 12.11
C ASP A 177 -5.01 1.71 11.07
N PHE A 178 -5.33 2.70 10.20
CA PHE A 178 -6.42 2.63 9.23
C PHE A 178 -5.88 2.73 7.80
N ILE A 179 -6.28 1.81 6.92
CA ILE A 179 -5.97 1.87 5.48
C ILE A 179 -7.14 2.54 4.75
N SER A 180 -6.95 3.79 4.35
CA SER A 180 -7.96 4.58 3.64
C SER A 180 -7.29 5.52 2.63
N VAL A 181 -8.10 6.20 1.82
CA VAL A 181 -7.62 7.24 0.88
C VAL A 181 -6.92 8.43 1.56
N LYS A 182 -7.11 8.59 2.87
CA LYS A 182 -6.47 9.63 3.68
C LYS A 182 -5.21 9.15 4.40
N ALA A 183 -4.92 7.85 4.36
CA ALA A 183 -3.76 7.28 5.01
C ALA A 183 -2.47 7.64 4.27
N ASN A 184 -1.40 7.88 5.02
CA ASN A 184 -0.09 8.06 4.43
C ASN A 184 0.50 6.69 4.02
N CYS A 185 0.28 6.32 2.76
CA CYS A 185 0.72 5.04 2.22
C CYS A 185 2.23 4.84 2.41
N TYR A 186 3.03 5.85 2.12
CA TYR A 186 4.49 5.77 2.23
C TYR A 186 4.95 5.46 3.66
N GLU A 187 4.40 6.12 4.66
CA GLU A 187 4.74 5.88 6.07
C GLU A 187 4.35 4.47 6.54
N ILE A 188 3.15 4.01 6.18
CA ILE A 188 2.68 2.66 6.53
C ILE A 188 3.59 1.59 5.93
N LEU A 189 3.91 1.70 4.63
CA LEU A 189 4.77 0.73 3.95
C LEU A 189 6.19 0.74 4.52
N THR A 190 6.76 1.93 4.77
CA THR A 190 8.08 2.09 5.39
C THR A 190 8.11 1.48 6.80
N ALA A 191 7.07 1.69 7.60
CA ALA A 191 6.99 1.11 8.95
C ALA A 191 6.95 -0.43 8.92
N LEU A 192 6.29 -1.03 7.92
CA LEU A 192 6.29 -2.48 7.73
C LEU A 192 7.66 -3.01 7.28
N GLN A 193 8.36 -2.28 6.40
CA GLN A 193 9.74 -2.62 6.01
C GLN A 193 10.72 -2.55 7.20
N LYS A 194 10.62 -1.51 8.02
CA LYS A 194 11.41 -1.39 9.27
C LYS A 194 11.15 -2.56 10.21
N LYS A 195 9.89 -2.87 10.45
CA LYS A 195 9.51 -4.00 11.30
C LYS A 195 10.06 -5.34 10.78
N LYS A 196 10.10 -5.53 9.47
CA LYS A 196 10.65 -6.73 8.83
C LYS A 196 12.18 -6.74 8.81
N GLY A 197 12.84 -5.64 9.18
CA GLY A 197 14.30 -5.50 9.16
C GLY A 197 14.87 -5.31 7.75
N MET A 198 14.09 -4.75 6.84
CA MET A 198 14.54 -4.43 5.48
C MET A 198 15.35 -3.12 5.44
N ILE A 199 15.02 -2.19 6.32
CA ILE A 199 15.66 -0.89 6.52
C ILE A 199 15.80 -0.58 8.01
N GLU A 200 16.71 0.34 8.35
CA GLU A 200 16.95 0.84 9.72
C GLU A 200 15.87 1.83 10.20
#